data_70d65070aa7bb0bcfa4b8e9d7425ee09
#
_entry.id   70d65070aa7bb0bcfa4b8e9d7425ee09
#
_cell.length_a   1.000
_cell.length_b   1.000
_cell.length_c   1.000
_cell.angle_alpha   90.00
_cell.angle_beta   90.00
_cell.angle_gamma   90.00
#
_symmetry.space_group_name_H-M   'P 1'
#
loop_
_entity.id
_entity.type
_entity.pdbx_description
1 polymer ?
#
loop_
_entity_poly.entity_id
_entity_poly.type
_entity_poly.pdbx_seq_one_letter_code
_entity_poly.pdbx_strand_id
1 'polypeptide(L)'
;MEYPIVRNRTQASRWREPRAFALAVLFVFATAGVKPSSVLAADDAIPEIPSCATLLARKVTFNATTVAIEGEQLTKERLRKQWATSVLDPMHRLPSNYVPTTLTWITTQAVASPTKGVFLLRRSAATALRSMFLAAREADVQLRIISAYRSYQTQKTTFAYWVEQSGLQLARKYSAIPGHSEHQLGTAVDLGTLGAGAPWGSASFATSPTATWLTENAYKFGFVRSYSAGAKRVALSCYGSEPWHWRYVGLNLAYEIVCSEQVPRIFLWNRQYGGERVIGENCGALQVPEGYPVDGDVDGDGVLDEVDNCPDVFNPDQLDSDANRIGDACESVVSPSPEPTPTPTP
;
A
#
# COMPACT_ATOMS: atom_id res chain seq x y z
N MET A 1 21.26 45.25 -31.65
CA MET A 1 21.02 44.46 -32.88
C MET A 1 19.64 43.84 -32.72
N GLU A 2 18.68 44.47 -33.36
CA GLU A 2 17.25 44.06 -33.34
C GLU A 2 17.01 43.11 -34.49
N TYR A 3 16.27 42.04 -34.29
CA TYR A 3 15.74 41.19 -35.34
C TYR A 3 14.23 41.42 -35.50
N PRO A 4 13.69 41.51 -36.71
CA PRO A 4 12.32 41.93 -36.96
C PRO A 4 11.31 40.79 -36.91
N ILE A 5 10.11 41.14 -36.41
CA ILE A 5 8.91 40.31 -36.33
C ILE A 5 8.30 40.19 -37.74
N VAL A 6 8.16 38.96 -38.25
CA VAL A 6 7.37 38.66 -39.44
C VAL A 6 5.94 38.29 -39.03
N ARG A 7 4.97 39.15 -39.41
CA ARG A 7 3.55 38.86 -39.34
C ARG A 7 3.09 38.10 -40.59
N ASN A 8 2.58 36.90 -40.45
CA ASN A 8 1.88 36.21 -41.52
C ASN A 8 0.38 36.35 -41.37
N ARG A 9 -0.24 36.84 -42.45
CA ARG A 9 -1.70 37.04 -42.58
C ARG A 9 -2.38 35.72 -42.90
N THR A 10 -3.41 35.37 -42.16
CA THR A 10 -4.32 34.27 -42.42
C THR A 10 -5.30 34.65 -43.56
N GLN A 11 -5.32 33.86 -44.60
CA GLN A 11 -6.41 33.86 -45.59
C GLN A 11 -7.54 32.96 -45.14
N ALA A 12 -8.73 33.54 -45.02
CA ALA A 12 -9.96 32.81 -44.76
C ALA A 12 -10.52 32.26 -46.07
N SER A 13 -10.55 30.96 -46.25
CA SER A 13 -11.27 30.29 -47.32
C SER A 13 -12.69 29.93 -46.87
N ARG A 14 -13.69 30.55 -47.54
CA ARG A 14 -15.11 30.22 -47.35
C ARG A 14 -15.42 28.89 -48.04
N TRP A 15 -15.89 27.91 -47.30
CA TRP A 15 -16.50 26.71 -47.85
C TRP A 15 -18.01 26.86 -47.82
N ARG A 16 -18.63 26.62 -49.00
CA ARG A 16 -20.09 26.62 -49.19
C ARG A 16 -20.66 25.28 -48.73
N GLU A 17 -21.71 25.33 -47.95
CA GLU A 17 -22.50 24.15 -47.57
C GLU A 17 -23.29 23.58 -48.74
N PRO A 18 -23.32 22.25 -48.94
CA PRO A 18 -24.33 21.63 -49.84
C PRO A 18 -25.63 21.35 -49.08
N ARG A 19 -26.73 21.75 -49.69
CA ARG A 19 -28.10 21.50 -49.24
C ARG A 19 -28.37 19.98 -49.21
N ALA A 20 -28.68 19.44 -48.04
CA ALA A 20 -29.13 18.07 -47.87
C ALA A 20 -30.64 17.94 -48.23
N PHE A 21 -30.95 17.04 -49.14
CA PHE A 21 -32.30 16.55 -49.40
C PHE A 21 -32.71 15.59 -48.25
N ALA A 22 -33.80 15.91 -47.60
CA ALA A 22 -34.41 15.04 -46.59
C ALA A 22 -35.21 13.94 -47.27
N LEU A 23 -34.72 12.69 -47.19
CA LEU A 23 -35.51 11.50 -47.49
C LEU A 23 -36.06 10.97 -46.18
N ALA A 24 -37.37 11.09 -45.94
CA ALA A 24 -38.02 10.51 -44.77
C ALA A 24 -38.23 9.01 -45.01
N VAL A 25 -37.43 8.19 -44.32
CA VAL A 25 -37.64 6.74 -44.20
C VAL A 25 -38.35 6.48 -42.89
N LEU A 26 -39.63 6.10 -42.97
CA LEU A 26 -40.38 5.63 -41.79
C LEU A 26 -39.83 4.25 -41.37
N PHE A 27 -39.07 4.21 -40.29
CA PHE A 27 -38.78 2.96 -39.57
C PHE A 27 -39.84 2.75 -38.50
N VAL A 28 -40.66 1.73 -38.68
CA VAL A 28 -41.52 1.18 -37.61
C VAL A 28 -40.61 0.41 -36.65
N PHE A 29 -40.27 1.02 -35.53
CA PHE A 29 -39.61 0.31 -34.45
C PHE A 29 -40.62 -0.50 -33.66
N ALA A 30 -40.55 -1.82 -33.79
CA ALA A 30 -41.16 -2.73 -32.83
C ALA A 30 -40.50 -2.51 -31.48
N THR A 31 -41.21 -1.97 -30.51
CA THR A 31 -40.77 -1.85 -29.12
C THR A 31 -40.73 -3.24 -28.49
N ALA A 32 -39.60 -3.93 -28.66
CA ALA A 32 -39.24 -5.00 -27.74
C ALA A 32 -39.01 -4.33 -26.39
N GLY A 33 -39.86 -4.65 -25.41
CA GLY A 33 -39.79 -4.12 -24.07
C GLY A 33 -38.43 -4.45 -23.43
N VAL A 34 -37.51 -3.49 -23.44
CA VAL A 34 -36.34 -3.51 -22.59
C VAL A 34 -36.85 -3.33 -21.15
N LYS A 35 -36.84 -4.41 -20.38
CA LYS A 35 -37.05 -4.33 -18.93
C LYS A 35 -36.04 -3.32 -18.40
N PRO A 36 -36.42 -2.33 -17.59
CA PRO A 36 -35.43 -1.49 -16.94
C PRO A 36 -34.52 -2.39 -16.12
N SER A 37 -33.19 -2.24 -16.34
CA SER A 37 -32.18 -2.86 -15.49
C SER A 37 -32.54 -2.60 -14.03
N SER A 38 -32.52 -3.65 -13.26
CA SER A 38 -32.74 -3.65 -11.83
C SER A 38 -32.03 -2.45 -11.20
N VAL A 39 -32.81 -1.60 -10.53
CA VAL A 39 -32.31 -0.65 -9.53
C VAL A 39 -31.42 -1.47 -8.60
N LEU A 40 -30.14 -1.13 -8.54
CA LEU A 40 -29.22 -1.69 -7.54
C LEU A 40 -29.91 -1.55 -6.18
N ALA A 41 -30.01 -2.65 -5.47
CA ALA A 41 -30.62 -2.68 -4.15
C ALA A 41 -29.87 -1.71 -3.24
N ALA A 42 -30.57 -1.09 -2.31
CA ALA A 42 -30.01 -0.12 -1.35
C ALA A 42 -28.91 -0.70 -0.42
N ASP A 43 -28.57 -1.98 -0.56
CA ASP A 43 -27.51 -2.67 0.20
C ASP A 43 -26.09 -2.52 -0.40
N ASP A 44 -25.93 -1.90 -1.57
CA ASP A 44 -24.64 -1.68 -2.22
C ASP A 44 -24.02 -0.30 -1.91
N ALA A 45 -24.51 0.40 -0.89
CA ALA A 45 -23.92 1.66 -0.47
C ALA A 45 -22.51 1.45 0.08
N ILE A 46 -21.53 2.22 -0.42
CA ILE A 46 -20.17 2.20 0.12
C ILE A 46 -20.24 2.50 1.61
N PRO A 47 -19.70 1.62 2.47
CA PRO A 47 -19.75 1.83 3.91
C PRO A 47 -19.02 3.11 4.30
N GLU A 48 -19.64 3.91 5.15
CA GLU A 48 -19.01 5.13 5.69
C GLU A 48 -17.70 4.78 6.41
N ILE A 49 -16.67 5.56 6.15
CA ILE A 49 -15.37 5.38 6.81
C ILE A 49 -15.48 5.79 8.28
N PRO A 50 -15.38 4.86 9.24
CA PRO A 50 -15.50 5.21 10.65
C PRO A 50 -14.38 6.16 11.09
N SER A 51 -14.72 7.16 11.91
CA SER A 51 -13.72 8.07 12.45
C SER A 51 -12.75 7.33 13.36
N CYS A 52 -11.48 7.74 13.35
CA CYS A 52 -10.47 7.18 14.25
C CYS A 52 -10.82 7.40 15.73
N ALA A 53 -11.49 8.49 16.08
CA ALA A 53 -11.97 8.75 17.43
C ALA A 53 -12.97 7.65 17.87
N THR A 54 -13.93 7.31 17.00
CA THR A 54 -14.88 6.23 17.25
C THR A 54 -14.20 4.88 17.40
N LEU A 55 -13.25 4.56 16.50
CA LEU A 55 -12.52 3.30 16.51
C LEU A 55 -11.63 3.15 17.77
N LEU A 56 -10.93 4.22 18.15
CA LEU A 56 -10.05 4.23 19.30
C LEU A 56 -10.83 4.25 20.64
N ALA A 57 -12.10 4.69 20.65
CA ALA A 57 -12.96 4.62 21.81
C ALA A 57 -13.51 3.19 22.08
N ARG A 58 -13.42 2.26 21.12
CA ARG A 58 -13.87 0.88 21.32
C ARG A 58 -13.14 0.21 22.49
N LYS A 59 -13.88 -0.59 23.25
CA LYS A 59 -13.30 -1.36 24.35
C LYS A 59 -12.33 -2.41 23.81
N VAL A 60 -11.13 -2.42 24.34
CA VAL A 60 -10.11 -3.43 24.05
C VAL A 60 -9.79 -4.16 25.34
N THR A 61 -9.88 -5.47 25.29
CA THR A 61 -9.39 -6.31 26.37
C THR A 61 -8.01 -6.84 25.98
N PHE A 62 -7.00 -6.43 26.71
CA PHE A 62 -5.62 -6.87 26.50
C PHE A 62 -5.05 -7.36 27.83
N ASN A 63 -4.64 -8.62 27.86
CA ASN A 63 -3.88 -9.21 28.97
C ASN A 63 -2.86 -10.23 28.39
N ALA A 64 -2.06 -10.84 29.24
CA ALA A 64 -1.01 -11.78 28.84
C ALA A 64 -1.54 -12.95 27.96
N THR A 65 -2.81 -13.35 28.14
CA THR A 65 -3.40 -14.49 27.44
C THR A 65 -4.41 -14.11 26.37
N THR A 66 -5.07 -12.96 26.51
CA THR A 66 -6.21 -12.58 25.66
C THR A 66 -5.97 -11.24 25.00
N VAL A 67 -6.17 -11.21 23.69
CA VAL A 67 -6.37 -9.97 22.92
C VAL A 67 -7.74 -10.10 22.28
N ALA A 68 -8.73 -9.44 22.83
CA ALA A 68 -10.07 -9.40 22.29
C ALA A 68 -10.36 -8.00 21.76
N ILE A 69 -10.54 -7.92 20.45
CA ILE A 69 -10.90 -6.70 19.74
C ILE A 69 -12.03 -7.04 18.81
N GLU A 70 -13.06 -6.21 18.87
CA GLU A 70 -14.11 -6.23 17.87
C GLU A 70 -13.56 -5.59 16.58
N GLY A 71 -13.60 -6.33 15.49
CA GLY A 71 -13.16 -5.86 14.17
C GLY A 71 -13.41 -6.92 13.12
N GLU A 72 -13.51 -6.48 11.88
CA GLU A 72 -13.66 -7.36 10.73
C GLU A 72 -12.37 -8.12 10.49
N GLN A 73 -12.45 -9.44 10.44
CA GLN A 73 -11.32 -10.26 10.07
C GLN A 73 -11.28 -10.43 8.56
N LEU A 74 -10.17 -10.01 7.95
CA LEU A 74 -9.96 -10.17 6.52
C LEU A 74 -9.93 -11.65 6.15
N THR A 75 -10.55 -11.99 5.02
CA THR A 75 -10.61 -13.37 4.53
C THR A 75 -9.27 -13.81 3.95
N LYS A 76 -9.01 -15.13 3.97
CA LYS A 76 -7.80 -15.69 3.34
C LYS A 76 -7.75 -15.38 1.85
N GLU A 77 -8.89 -15.46 1.17
CA GLU A 77 -9.00 -15.18 -0.26
C GLU A 77 -8.61 -13.73 -0.58
N ARG A 78 -9.12 -12.76 0.18
CA ARG A 78 -8.72 -11.37 0.04
C ARG A 78 -7.23 -11.18 0.25
N LEU A 79 -6.67 -11.78 1.31
CA LEU A 79 -5.25 -11.65 1.64
C LEU A 79 -4.33 -12.36 0.65
N ARG A 80 -4.86 -13.34 -0.11
CA ARG A 80 -4.14 -13.99 -1.18
C ARG A 80 -4.09 -13.11 -2.44
N LYS A 81 -5.21 -12.53 -2.86
CA LYS A 81 -5.36 -11.80 -4.12
C LYS A 81 -5.24 -10.27 -4.00
N GLN A 82 -5.57 -9.70 -2.87
CA GLN A 82 -5.73 -8.25 -2.71
C GLN A 82 -5.02 -7.72 -1.45
N TRP A 83 -3.90 -8.32 -1.07
CA TRP A 83 -3.14 -7.89 0.11
C TRP A 83 -2.67 -6.44 0.00
N ALA A 84 -2.28 -5.98 -1.20
CA ALA A 84 -1.81 -4.62 -1.44
C ALA A 84 -2.87 -3.56 -1.12
N THR A 85 -4.14 -3.83 -1.47
CA THR A 85 -5.28 -2.95 -1.23
C THR A 85 -5.98 -3.18 0.11
N SER A 86 -5.56 -4.19 0.89
CA SER A 86 -6.20 -4.49 2.17
C SER A 86 -5.96 -3.41 3.20
N VAL A 87 -7.03 -2.85 3.75
CA VAL A 87 -6.95 -1.90 4.86
C VAL A 87 -6.63 -2.66 6.14
N LEU A 88 -5.60 -2.22 6.88
CA LEU A 88 -5.35 -2.61 8.26
C LEU A 88 -5.42 -1.37 9.14
N ASP A 89 -6.38 -1.36 10.03
CA ASP A 89 -6.66 -0.25 10.92
C ASP A 89 -7.34 -0.80 12.20
N PRO A 90 -7.76 0.02 13.16
CA PRO A 90 -8.44 -0.50 14.36
C PRO A 90 -9.75 -1.26 14.10
N MET A 91 -10.28 -1.24 12.86
CA MET A 91 -11.47 -2.00 12.46
C MET A 91 -11.12 -3.33 11.76
N HIS A 92 -10.07 -3.37 10.92
CA HIS A 92 -9.74 -4.52 10.10
C HIS A 92 -8.51 -5.24 10.65
N ARG A 93 -8.60 -6.56 10.74
CA ARG A 93 -7.54 -7.39 11.30
C ARG A 93 -7.23 -8.62 10.46
N LEU A 94 -6.01 -9.06 10.57
CA LEU A 94 -5.55 -10.35 10.05
C LEU A 94 -5.91 -11.49 11.01
N PRO A 95 -6.08 -12.71 10.49
CA PRO A 95 -6.09 -13.90 11.35
C PRO A 95 -4.81 -14.01 12.18
N SER A 96 -4.92 -14.51 13.41
CA SER A 96 -3.74 -14.67 14.29
C SER A 96 -2.69 -15.64 13.74
N ASN A 97 -3.10 -16.57 12.90
CA ASN A 97 -2.22 -17.53 12.22
C ASN A 97 -1.87 -17.14 10.78
N TYR A 98 -2.18 -15.90 10.38
CA TYR A 98 -1.83 -15.44 9.04
C TYR A 98 -0.32 -15.23 8.92
N VAL A 99 0.24 -15.87 7.90
CA VAL A 99 1.60 -15.71 7.43
C VAL A 99 1.52 -15.52 5.91
N PRO A 100 2.15 -14.49 5.34
CA PRO A 100 2.24 -14.34 3.89
C PRO A 100 2.93 -15.54 3.22
N THR A 101 2.43 -15.98 2.07
CA THR A 101 2.96 -17.16 1.36
C THR A 101 4.32 -16.94 0.72
N THR A 102 4.65 -15.69 0.37
CA THR A 102 5.85 -15.33 -0.40
C THR A 102 6.92 -14.63 0.42
N LEU A 103 6.96 -14.85 1.74
CA LEU A 103 8.02 -14.25 2.59
C LEU A 103 9.41 -14.71 2.16
N THR A 104 10.29 -13.75 1.95
CA THR A 104 11.69 -13.98 1.62
C THR A 104 12.63 -13.21 2.54
N TRP A 105 13.84 -13.74 2.70
CA TRP A 105 14.86 -13.10 3.51
C TRP A 105 15.46 -11.89 2.80
N ILE A 106 15.56 -10.79 3.53
CA ILE A 106 16.38 -9.66 3.14
C ILE A 106 17.69 -9.79 3.88
N THR A 107 18.73 -10.24 3.18
CA THR A 107 20.07 -10.27 3.76
C THR A 107 20.61 -8.86 3.85
N THR A 108 21.28 -8.54 4.96
CA THR A 108 21.91 -7.23 5.18
C THR A 108 22.96 -6.91 4.13
N GLN A 109 23.62 -7.93 3.54
CA GLN A 109 24.54 -7.76 2.41
C GLN A 109 23.85 -7.26 1.14
N ALA A 110 22.62 -7.73 0.86
CA ALA A 110 21.87 -7.31 -0.32
C ALA A 110 21.42 -5.84 -0.28
N VAL A 111 21.32 -5.27 0.92
CA VAL A 111 20.92 -3.88 1.14
C VAL A 111 22.07 -3.05 1.77
N ALA A 112 23.29 -3.59 1.83
CA ALA A 112 24.45 -2.93 2.45
C ALA A 112 24.15 -2.35 3.85
N SER A 113 23.25 -3.00 4.59
CA SER A 113 22.86 -2.58 5.94
C SER A 113 23.65 -3.40 6.96
N PRO A 114 24.50 -2.81 7.79
CA PRO A 114 25.27 -3.52 8.81
C PRO A 114 24.44 -3.93 10.02
N THR A 115 23.11 -3.83 9.97
CA THR A 115 22.27 -4.32 11.06
C THR A 115 22.39 -5.83 11.18
N LYS A 116 22.76 -6.29 12.36
CA LYS A 116 22.72 -7.71 12.72
C LYS A 116 21.23 -8.10 12.83
N GLY A 117 20.65 -8.63 11.76
CA GLY A 117 19.28 -9.08 11.78
C GLY A 117 18.89 -9.71 10.45
N VAL A 118 18.06 -10.70 10.50
CA VAL A 118 17.46 -11.30 9.33
C VAL A 118 16.04 -10.77 9.28
N PHE A 119 15.74 -10.00 8.23
CA PHE A 119 14.43 -9.43 8.02
C PHE A 119 13.68 -10.20 6.94
N LEU A 120 12.37 -10.32 7.08
CA LEU A 120 11.50 -10.95 6.11
C LEU A 120 10.56 -9.89 5.52
N LEU A 121 10.32 -9.97 4.22
CA LEU A 121 9.24 -9.26 3.53
C LEU A 121 8.64 -10.18 2.47
N ARG A 122 7.47 -9.82 1.95
CA ARG A 122 7.01 -10.39 0.68
C ARG A 122 8.08 -10.19 -0.38
N ARG A 123 8.18 -11.15 -1.32
CA ARG A 123 9.25 -11.17 -2.33
C ARG A 123 9.25 -9.88 -3.16
N SER A 124 8.10 -9.44 -3.66
CA SER A 124 7.96 -8.17 -4.39
C SER A 124 8.42 -6.97 -3.57
N ALA A 125 7.99 -6.87 -2.32
CA ALA A 125 8.44 -5.81 -1.40
C ALA A 125 9.95 -5.86 -1.15
N ALA A 126 10.53 -7.06 -1.01
CA ALA A 126 11.97 -7.24 -0.78
C ALA A 126 12.78 -6.83 -2.02
N THR A 127 12.31 -7.15 -3.22
CA THR A 127 12.94 -6.75 -4.49
C THR A 127 12.89 -5.24 -4.65
N ALA A 128 11.73 -4.62 -4.47
CA ALA A 128 11.54 -3.18 -4.53
C ALA A 128 12.40 -2.44 -3.48
N LEU A 129 12.49 -2.99 -2.26
CA LEU A 129 13.32 -2.42 -1.20
C LEU A 129 14.81 -2.42 -1.58
N ARG A 130 15.31 -3.47 -2.22
CA ARG A 130 16.70 -3.52 -2.71
C ARG A 130 16.97 -2.40 -3.72
N SER A 131 16.06 -2.21 -4.70
CA SER A 131 16.18 -1.13 -5.69
C SER A 131 16.16 0.24 -5.02
N MET A 132 15.27 0.44 -4.02
CA MET A 132 15.21 1.68 -3.25
C MET A 132 16.51 1.94 -2.46
N PHE A 133 17.14 0.93 -1.87
CA PHE A 133 18.42 1.07 -1.17
C PHE A 133 19.57 1.41 -2.12
N LEU A 134 19.57 0.85 -3.33
CA LEU A 134 20.56 1.20 -4.35
C LEU A 134 20.44 2.66 -4.77
N ALA A 135 19.24 3.11 -5.08
CA ALA A 135 18.97 4.50 -5.48
C ALA A 135 19.27 5.50 -4.33
N ALA A 136 18.93 5.16 -3.09
CA ALA A 136 19.27 5.99 -1.94
C ALA A 136 20.79 6.15 -1.79
N ARG A 137 21.54 5.05 -1.95
CA ARG A 137 23.00 5.08 -1.90
C ARG A 137 23.62 5.91 -3.01
N GLU A 138 23.07 5.86 -4.23
CA GLU A 138 23.47 6.73 -5.35
C GLU A 138 23.23 8.21 -5.05
N ALA A 139 22.23 8.52 -4.24
CA ALA A 139 21.94 9.86 -3.73
C ALA A 139 22.69 10.21 -2.42
N ASP A 140 23.68 9.43 -2.02
CA ASP A 140 24.45 9.55 -0.75
C ASP A 140 23.58 9.47 0.51
N VAL A 141 22.45 8.78 0.43
CA VAL A 141 21.55 8.52 1.57
C VAL A 141 21.74 7.08 2.06
N GLN A 142 22.18 6.92 3.29
CA GLN A 142 22.47 5.62 3.89
C GLN A 142 21.24 5.13 4.69
N LEU A 143 20.44 4.27 4.07
CA LEU A 143 19.28 3.65 4.71
C LEU A 143 19.69 2.47 5.62
N ARG A 144 18.88 2.24 6.66
CA ARG A 144 18.96 1.06 7.54
C ARG A 144 17.57 0.48 7.77
N ILE A 145 17.46 -0.85 7.71
CA ILE A 145 16.24 -1.55 8.14
C ILE A 145 16.25 -1.66 9.67
N ILE A 146 15.16 -1.27 10.29
CA ILE A 146 14.93 -1.36 11.74
C ILE A 146 14.00 -2.51 12.08
N SER A 147 12.91 -2.66 11.30
CA SER A 147 11.90 -3.70 11.47
C SER A 147 11.28 -4.01 10.09
N ALA A 148 10.79 -5.24 9.91
CA ALA A 148 10.09 -5.66 8.72
C ALA A 148 8.90 -6.56 9.09
N TYR A 149 8.73 -7.75 8.49
CA TYR A 149 7.65 -8.65 8.89
C TYR A 149 7.68 -8.92 10.39
N ARG A 150 6.51 -8.83 11.00
CA ARG A 150 6.27 -9.23 12.40
C ARG A 150 5.09 -10.19 12.46
N SER A 151 5.30 -11.38 12.99
CA SER A 151 4.21 -12.33 13.24
C SER A 151 3.18 -11.75 14.23
N TYR A 152 2.00 -12.34 14.27
CA TYR A 152 1.00 -12.00 15.30
C TYR A 152 1.58 -12.08 16.70
N GLN A 153 2.38 -13.12 16.98
CA GLN A 153 2.98 -13.33 18.30
C GLN A 153 4.04 -12.27 18.62
N THR A 154 4.89 -11.91 17.65
CA THR A 154 5.86 -10.83 17.81
C THR A 154 5.14 -9.50 18.05
N GLN A 155 4.08 -9.21 17.29
CA GLN A 155 3.27 -8.00 17.52
C GLN A 155 2.62 -7.99 18.90
N LYS A 156 2.19 -9.16 19.42
CA LYS A 156 1.63 -9.27 20.78
C LYS A 156 2.67 -8.88 21.84
N THR A 157 3.89 -9.34 21.69
CA THR A 157 5.00 -8.99 22.61
C THR A 157 5.34 -7.50 22.50
N THR A 158 5.47 -6.98 21.26
CA THR A 158 5.73 -5.55 21.02
C THR A 158 4.64 -4.65 21.61
N PHE A 159 3.37 -5.01 21.43
CA PHE A 159 2.26 -4.22 21.96
C PHE A 159 2.22 -4.28 23.51
N ALA A 160 2.49 -5.46 24.10
CA ALA A 160 2.58 -5.63 25.54
C ALA A 160 3.66 -4.72 26.16
N TYR A 161 4.83 -4.67 25.55
CA TYR A 161 5.91 -3.76 25.95
C TYR A 161 5.43 -2.30 25.96
N TRP A 162 4.79 -1.82 24.89
CA TRP A 162 4.29 -0.44 24.84
C TRP A 162 3.18 -0.18 25.85
N VAL A 163 2.31 -1.16 26.13
CA VAL A 163 1.28 -1.04 27.18
C VAL A 163 1.92 -0.89 28.55
N GLU A 164 2.99 -1.62 28.83
CA GLU A 164 3.74 -1.51 30.08
C GLU A 164 4.42 -0.13 30.22
N GLN A 165 5.04 0.37 29.13
CA GLN A 165 5.74 1.66 29.15
C GLN A 165 4.82 2.88 29.24
N SER A 166 3.64 2.85 28.62
CA SER A 166 2.83 4.05 28.41
C SER A 166 1.33 3.89 28.75
N GLY A 167 0.92 2.70 29.15
CA GLY A 167 -0.49 2.36 29.37
C GLY A 167 -1.24 2.10 28.06
N LEU A 168 -2.34 1.35 28.16
CA LEU A 168 -3.12 0.84 27.02
C LEU A 168 -3.58 1.94 26.05
N GLN A 169 -4.06 3.07 26.58
CA GLN A 169 -4.62 4.14 25.74
C GLN A 169 -3.56 4.83 24.88
N LEU A 170 -2.35 5.03 25.41
CA LEU A 170 -1.26 5.64 24.65
C LEU A 170 -0.60 4.62 23.72
N ALA A 171 -0.42 3.38 24.16
CA ALA A 171 0.10 2.31 23.31
C ALA A 171 -0.71 2.14 22.02
N ARG A 172 -2.04 2.21 22.08
CA ARG A 172 -2.93 2.13 20.90
C ARG A 172 -2.76 3.24 19.86
N LYS A 173 -2.15 4.37 20.25
CA LYS A 173 -1.86 5.48 19.32
C LYS A 173 -0.58 5.29 18.55
N TYR A 174 0.35 4.49 19.07
CA TYR A 174 1.70 4.35 18.52
C TYR A 174 2.10 2.91 18.19
N SER A 175 1.24 1.95 18.52
CA SER A 175 1.48 0.55 18.20
C SER A 175 0.15 -0.11 17.84
N ALA A 176 0.14 -0.80 16.72
CA ALA A 176 -1.04 -1.56 16.31
C ALA A 176 -1.27 -2.74 17.26
N ILE A 177 -2.54 -2.99 17.57
CA ILE A 177 -2.94 -4.16 18.32
C ILE A 177 -2.65 -5.41 17.49
N PRO A 178 -2.28 -6.57 18.11
CA PRO A 178 -2.00 -7.80 17.36
C PRO A 178 -3.10 -8.16 16.36
N GLY A 179 -2.72 -8.44 15.14
CA GLY A 179 -3.63 -8.65 14.01
C GLY A 179 -3.93 -7.38 13.19
N HIS A 180 -3.71 -6.19 13.73
CA HIS A 180 -3.98 -4.91 13.06
C HIS A 180 -2.74 -4.23 12.47
N SER A 181 -1.58 -4.87 12.56
CA SER A 181 -0.31 -4.33 12.11
C SER A 181 -0.05 -4.63 10.64
N GLU A 182 0.33 -3.61 9.86
CA GLU A 182 0.77 -3.77 8.47
C GLU A 182 2.04 -4.62 8.34
N HIS A 183 2.86 -4.70 9.38
CA HIS A 183 4.02 -5.60 9.41
C HIS A 183 3.65 -7.08 9.28
N GLN A 184 2.45 -7.48 9.75
CA GLN A 184 1.99 -8.86 9.61
C GLN A 184 1.60 -9.21 8.15
N LEU A 185 1.31 -8.21 7.30
CA LEU A 185 1.13 -8.44 5.86
C LEU A 185 2.44 -8.82 5.15
N GLY A 186 3.60 -8.58 5.77
CA GLY A 186 4.90 -8.74 5.14
C GLY A 186 5.23 -7.65 4.13
N THR A 187 4.56 -6.51 4.19
CA THR A 187 4.71 -5.39 3.26
C THR A 187 5.27 -4.13 3.91
N ALA A 188 5.24 -4.04 5.25
CA ALA A 188 5.73 -2.88 5.97
C ALA A 188 7.18 -3.05 6.43
N VAL A 189 7.92 -1.96 6.36
CA VAL A 189 9.30 -1.84 6.82
C VAL A 189 9.49 -0.53 7.57
N ASP A 190 10.16 -0.61 8.71
CA ASP A 190 10.63 0.57 9.44
C ASP A 190 12.06 0.89 9.02
N LEU A 191 12.28 2.10 8.54
CA LEU A 191 13.55 2.57 8.01
C LEU A 191 14.15 3.66 8.88
N GLY A 192 15.46 3.67 8.99
CA GLY A 192 16.24 4.68 9.69
C GLY A 192 17.49 5.07 8.93
N THR A 193 18.30 5.95 9.53
CA THR A 193 19.62 6.34 9.02
C THR A 193 20.67 5.36 9.54
N LEU A 194 21.56 4.92 8.66
CA LEU A 194 22.68 4.07 9.03
C LEU A 194 23.57 4.77 10.06
N GLY A 195 23.96 4.03 11.11
CA GLY A 195 24.78 4.57 12.19
C GLY A 195 24.02 5.37 13.25
N ALA A 196 22.75 5.74 13.00
CA ALA A 196 21.91 6.43 13.96
C ALA A 196 21.16 5.46 14.91
N GLY A 197 20.59 5.99 16.01
CA GLY A 197 19.69 5.25 16.89
C GLY A 197 18.35 4.91 16.23
N ALA A 198 17.44 4.32 17.01
CA ALA A 198 16.09 4.04 16.53
C ALA A 198 15.35 5.36 16.22
N PRO A 199 14.60 5.44 15.09
CA PRO A 199 13.98 6.70 14.65
C PRO A 199 12.87 7.20 15.58
N TRP A 200 12.18 6.30 16.28
CA TRP A 200 11.13 6.67 17.25
C TRP A 200 11.66 7.33 18.52
N GLY A 201 12.96 7.19 18.80
CA GLY A 201 13.63 7.92 19.88
C GLY A 201 14.20 9.27 19.49
N SER A 202 14.02 9.70 18.22
CA SER A 202 14.62 10.92 17.68
C SER A 202 13.60 11.84 17.05
N ALA A 203 13.32 12.98 17.72
CA ALA A 203 12.45 14.01 17.14
C ALA A 203 13.00 14.58 15.81
N SER A 204 14.31 14.51 15.59
CA SER A 204 14.98 15.02 14.39
C SER A 204 14.90 14.08 13.19
N PHE A 205 14.52 12.81 13.37
CA PHE A 205 14.45 11.88 12.23
C PHE A 205 13.51 12.38 11.15
N ALA A 206 12.34 12.92 11.51
CA ALA A 206 11.34 13.40 10.57
C ALA A 206 11.83 14.49 9.60
N THR A 207 12.87 15.23 10.00
CA THR A 207 13.51 16.30 9.21
C THR A 207 14.92 15.91 8.72
N SER A 208 15.33 14.67 8.90
CA SER A 208 16.62 14.18 8.46
C SER A 208 16.69 14.06 6.92
N PRO A 209 17.89 14.12 6.31
CA PRO A 209 18.07 13.84 4.89
C PRO A 209 17.47 12.50 4.46
N THR A 210 17.57 11.47 5.32
CA THR A 210 16.96 10.16 5.11
C THR A 210 15.44 10.23 4.97
N ALA A 211 14.75 10.87 5.92
CA ALA A 211 13.29 10.99 5.89
C ALA A 211 12.80 11.88 4.73
N THR A 212 13.57 12.92 4.38
CA THR A 212 13.29 13.78 3.23
C THR A 212 13.39 12.97 1.94
N TRP A 213 14.51 12.27 1.72
CA TRP A 213 14.71 11.45 0.53
C TRP A 213 13.61 10.39 0.38
N LEU A 214 13.29 9.68 1.46
CA LEU A 214 12.22 8.68 1.47
C LEU A 214 10.86 9.31 1.09
N THR A 215 10.55 10.50 1.59
CA THR A 215 9.29 11.21 1.27
C THR A 215 9.18 11.53 -0.21
N GLU A 216 10.29 11.86 -0.86
CA GLU A 216 10.35 12.28 -2.26
C GLU A 216 10.51 11.11 -3.23
N ASN A 217 10.96 9.95 -2.76
CA ASN A 217 11.39 8.88 -3.67
C ASN A 217 10.76 7.51 -3.41
N ALA A 218 10.31 7.20 -2.18
CA ALA A 218 9.88 5.84 -1.83
C ALA A 218 8.73 5.32 -2.72
N TYR A 219 7.79 6.19 -3.14
CA TYR A 219 6.69 5.81 -4.02
C TYR A 219 7.16 5.28 -5.40
N LYS A 220 8.32 5.74 -5.88
CA LYS A 220 8.94 5.28 -7.14
C LYS A 220 9.39 3.81 -7.06
N PHE A 221 9.37 3.24 -5.87
CA PHE A 221 9.66 1.84 -5.58
C PHE A 221 8.46 1.11 -4.97
N GLY A 222 7.26 1.68 -5.10
CA GLY A 222 6.04 1.07 -4.60
C GLY A 222 5.78 1.22 -3.10
N PHE A 223 6.54 2.07 -2.38
CA PHE A 223 6.35 2.28 -0.94
C PHE A 223 5.65 3.59 -0.64
N VAL A 224 4.71 3.56 0.30
CA VAL A 224 3.99 4.73 0.81
C VAL A 224 4.15 4.88 2.32
N ARG A 225 4.15 6.12 2.81
CA ARG A 225 4.16 6.39 4.25
C ARG A 225 2.74 6.30 4.81
N SER A 226 2.44 5.23 5.56
CA SER A 226 1.10 4.99 6.12
C SER A 226 0.67 6.06 7.13
N TYR A 227 1.59 6.57 7.94
CA TYR A 227 1.30 7.43 9.10
C TYR A 227 2.02 8.77 9.00
N SER A 228 1.41 9.70 8.28
CA SER A 228 1.97 11.03 8.03
C SER A 228 1.71 12.02 9.17
N ALA A 229 2.58 13.02 9.31
CA ALA A 229 2.44 14.08 10.30
C ALA A 229 1.28 15.05 9.98
N GLY A 230 0.87 15.79 11.00
CA GLY A 230 -0.20 16.78 10.96
C GLY A 230 -1.51 16.26 11.55
N ALA A 231 -2.18 17.12 12.34
CA ALA A 231 -3.36 16.73 13.11
C ALA A 231 -4.46 16.09 12.25
N LYS A 232 -4.75 16.64 11.06
CA LYS A 232 -5.74 16.11 10.13
C LYS A 232 -5.35 14.71 9.63
N ARG A 233 -4.08 14.50 9.24
CA ARG A 233 -3.60 13.20 8.73
C ARG A 233 -3.59 12.14 9.82
N VAL A 234 -3.15 12.47 11.03
CA VAL A 234 -3.20 11.59 12.21
C VAL A 234 -4.64 11.19 12.55
N ALA A 235 -5.59 12.14 12.48
CA ALA A 235 -7.00 11.86 12.72
C ALA A 235 -7.63 10.93 11.67
N LEU A 236 -7.06 10.84 10.47
CA LEU A 236 -7.52 9.96 9.38
C LEU A 236 -6.80 8.62 9.33
N SER A 237 -5.54 8.54 9.79
CA SER A 237 -4.75 7.30 9.79
C SER A 237 -4.99 6.41 11.02
N CYS A 238 -5.57 6.96 12.09
CA CYS A 238 -5.82 6.34 13.40
C CYS A 238 -4.56 6.08 14.25
N TYR A 239 -3.38 6.36 13.74
CA TYR A 239 -2.11 6.20 14.46
C TYR A 239 -1.32 7.51 14.45
N GLY A 240 -0.40 7.64 15.39
CA GLY A 240 0.54 8.75 15.45
C GLY A 240 1.41 8.84 14.19
N SER A 241 2.12 9.95 14.04
CA SER A 241 3.05 10.08 12.91
C SER A 241 4.25 9.16 13.08
N GLU A 242 4.53 8.39 12.04
CA GLU A 242 5.68 7.47 11.97
C GLU A 242 6.46 7.72 10.68
N PRO A 243 7.40 8.67 10.68
CA PRO A 243 8.19 8.99 9.48
C PRO A 243 9.12 7.86 9.02
N TRP A 244 9.31 6.84 9.84
CA TRP A 244 10.08 5.65 9.57
C TRP A 244 9.28 4.51 8.94
N HIS A 245 7.94 4.51 9.06
CA HIS A 245 7.07 3.40 8.66
C HIS A 245 6.63 3.53 7.20
N TRP A 246 7.04 2.58 6.38
CA TRP A 246 6.77 2.52 4.95
C TRP A 246 6.13 1.20 4.58
N ARG A 247 5.03 1.27 3.83
CA ARG A 247 4.30 0.10 3.35
C ARG A 247 4.46 -0.03 1.85
N TYR A 248 4.87 -1.20 1.40
CA TYR A 248 4.83 -1.59 -0.01
C TYR A 248 3.39 -1.92 -0.41
N VAL A 249 2.93 -1.31 -1.49
CA VAL A 249 1.61 -1.50 -2.08
C VAL A 249 1.69 -1.76 -3.60
N GLY A 250 2.91 -1.88 -4.13
CA GLY A 250 3.16 -1.92 -5.58
C GLY A 250 3.30 -0.53 -6.19
N LEU A 251 3.90 -0.48 -7.36
CA LEU A 251 4.29 0.78 -8.00
C LEU A 251 3.08 1.66 -8.35
N ASN A 252 2.10 1.12 -9.07
CA ASN A 252 0.91 1.85 -9.52
C ASN A 252 0.11 2.41 -8.36
N LEU A 253 -0.16 1.57 -7.36
CA LEU A 253 -0.95 1.95 -6.21
C LEU A 253 -0.22 3.00 -5.34
N ALA A 254 1.11 2.90 -5.22
CA ALA A 254 1.91 3.90 -4.51
C ALA A 254 1.85 5.26 -5.20
N TYR A 255 1.96 5.28 -6.54
CA TYR A 255 1.79 6.48 -7.34
C TYR A 255 0.40 7.08 -7.17
N GLU A 256 -0.67 6.29 -7.27
CA GLU A 256 -2.04 6.75 -7.08
C GLU A 256 -2.29 7.33 -5.69
N ILE A 257 -1.77 6.68 -4.65
CA ILE A 257 -1.90 7.15 -3.26
C ILE A 257 -1.23 8.51 -3.09
N VAL A 258 0.01 8.66 -3.56
CA VAL A 258 0.74 9.93 -3.46
C VAL A 258 0.05 11.01 -4.28
N CYS A 259 -0.39 10.67 -5.47
CA CYS A 259 -1.10 11.52 -6.40
C CYS A 259 -2.43 12.03 -5.82
N SER A 260 -3.17 11.19 -5.10
CA SER A 260 -4.44 11.56 -4.49
C SER A 260 -4.31 12.53 -3.31
N GLU A 261 -3.11 12.70 -2.76
CA GLU A 261 -2.83 13.46 -1.53
C GLU A 261 -3.59 12.95 -0.28
N GLN A 262 -4.29 11.84 -0.41
CA GLN A 262 -5.00 11.21 0.71
C GLN A 262 -4.04 10.47 1.63
N VAL A 263 -4.46 10.22 2.86
CA VAL A 263 -3.77 9.26 3.71
C VAL A 263 -4.05 7.85 3.18
N PRO A 264 -3.06 6.93 3.16
CA PRO A 264 -3.22 5.60 2.59
C PRO A 264 -4.44 4.84 3.11
N ARG A 265 -4.79 4.95 4.39
CA ARG A 265 -5.98 4.33 4.97
C ARG A 265 -7.27 4.73 4.24
N ILE A 266 -7.45 6.02 3.97
CA ILE A 266 -8.67 6.53 3.30
C ILE A 266 -8.69 6.10 1.84
N PHE A 267 -7.56 6.22 1.13
CA PHE A 267 -7.44 5.78 -0.25
C PHE A 267 -7.74 4.28 -0.40
N LEU A 268 -7.10 3.44 0.41
CA LEU A 268 -7.28 1.99 0.39
C LEU A 268 -8.70 1.57 0.81
N TRP A 269 -9.33 2.30 1.74
CA TRP A 269 -10.74 2.08 2.07
C TRP A 269 -11.63 2.26 0.84
N ASN A 270 -11.50 3.41 0.16
CA ASN A 270 -12.26 3.68 -1.04
C ASN A 270 -12.01 2.61 -2.12
N ARG A 271 -10.76 2.20 -2.30
CA ARG A 271 -10.40 1.13 -3.24
C ARG A 271 -11.01 -0.22 -2.83
N GLN A 272 -11.06 -0.52 -1.53
CA GLN A 272 -11.60 -1.77 -1.00
C GLN A 272 -13.12 -1.89 -1.17
N TYR A 273 -13.85 -0.79 -1.02
CA TYR A 273 -15.30 -0.78 -0.98
C TYR A 273 -15.95 -0.09 -2.19
N GLY A 274 -15.20 0.13 -3.27
CA GLY A 274 -15.71 0.68 -4.53
C GLY A 274 -15.99 2.19 -4.49
N GLY A 275 -15.33 2.92 -3.58
CA GLY A 275 -15.45 4.37 -3.50
C GLY A 275 -14.84 5.12 -4.68
N GLU A 276 -15.13 6.42 -4.77
CA GLU A 276 -14.66 7.28 -5.85
C GLU A 276 -13.13 7.38 -5.86
N ARG A 277 -12.54 7.28 -7.05
CA ARG A 277 -11.11 7.50 -7.26
C ARG A 277 -10.83 9.01 -7.28
N VAL A 278 -10.17 9.50 -6.25
CA VAL A 278 -9.75 10.89 -6.17
C VAL A 278 -8.38 11.05 -6.81
N ILE A 279 -8.28 11.92 -7.80
CA ILE A 279 -7.01 12.30 -8.43
C ILE A 279 -6.67 13.72 -7.93
N GLY A 280 -5.51 13.89 -7.32
CA GLY A 280 -5.03 15.18 -6.85
C GLY A 280 -4.56 16.08 -8.01
N GLU A 281 -4.56 17.39 -7.78
CA GLU A 281 -4.18 18.39 -8.79
C GLU A 281 -2.71 18.25 -9.25
N ASN A 282 -1.84 17.70 -8.41
CA ASN A 282 -0.40 17.57 -8.67
C ASN A 282 0.00 16.26 -9.36
N CYS A 283 -0.96 15.43 -9.75
CA CYS A 283 -0.69 14.15 -10.41
C CYS A 283 0.19 14.25 -11.67
N GLY A 284 -0.01 15.27 -12.48
CA GLY A 284 0.76 15.47 -13.72
C GLY A 284 2.25 15.81 -13.51
N ALA A 285 2.65 16.19 -12.30
CA ALA A 285 4.04 16.51 -11.96
C ALA A 285 4.84 15.28 -11.48
N LEU A 286 4.15 14.19 -11.12
CA LEU A 286 4.78 12.96 -10.69
C LEU A 286 5.16 12.13 -11.92
N GLN A 287 6.44 11.85 -12.09
CA GLN A 287 6.92 11.00 -13.18
C GLN A 287 6.61 9.54 -12.88
N VAL A 288 5.82 8.91 -13.74
CA VAL A 288 5.69 7.44 -13.77
C VAL A 288 6.97 6.91 -14.43
N PRO A 289 7.75 6.04 -13.78
CA PRO A 289 8.91 5.43 -14.41
C PRO A 289 8.53 4.70 -15.70
N GLU A 290 9.37 4.80 -16.73
CA GLU A 290 9.19 4.07 -17.99
C GLU A 290 9.21 2.55 -17.74
N GLY A 291 8.24 1.81 -18.27
CA GLY A 291 8.12 0.36 -18.04
C GLY A 291 7.20 -0.03 -16.87
N TYR A 292 6.35 0.89 -16.44
CA TYR A 292 5.40 0.65 -15.35
C TYR A 292 4.43 -0.48 -15.68
N PRO A 293 4.23 -1.48 -14.79
CA PRO A 293 3.22 -2.49 -14.99
C PRO A 293 1.81 -1.90 -14.99
N VAL A 294 0.88 -2.56 -15.68
CA VAL A 294 -0.53 -2.16 -15.71
C VAL A 294 -1.18 -2.24 -14.32
N ASP A 295 -2.24 -1.46 -14.11
CA ASP A 295 -3.02 -1.48 -12.88
C ASP A 295 -3.43 -2.91 -12.49
N GLY A 296 -3.13 -3.30 -11.25
CA GLY A 296 -3.49 -4.61 -10.71
C GLY A 296 -2.52 -5.74 -11.06
N ASP A 297 -1.32 -5.41 -11.52
CA ASP A 297 -0.22 -6.34 -11.76
C ASP A 297 0.97 -5.92 -10.88
N VAL A 298 1.05 -6.50 -9.69
CA VAL A 298 1.97 -6.06 -8.62
C VAL A 298 3.41 -6.48 -8.89
N ASP A 299 3.62 -7.62 -9.57
CA ASP A 299 4.96 -8.12 -9.86
C ASP A 299 5.43 -7.81 -11.29
N GLY A 300 4.55 -7.27 -12.14
CA GLY A 300 4.88 -6.76 -13.46
C GLY A 300 5.05 -7.87 -14.51
N ASP A 301 4.44 -9.02 -14.33
CA ASP A 301 4.57 -10.17 -15.24
C ASP A 301 3.58 -10.15 -16.43
N GLY A 302 2.64 -9.19 -16.42
CA GLY A 302 1.62 -9.03 -17.46
C GLY A 302 0.31 -9.74 -17.13
N VAL A 303 0.19 -10.41 -15.98
CA VAL A 303 -1.02 -11.05 -15.48
C VAL A 303 -1.58 -10.25 -14.30
N LEU A 304 -2.87 -9.89 -14.37
CA LEU A 304 -3.48 -9.11 -13.29
C LEU A 304 -3.58 -9.92 -11.99
N ASP A 305 -3.31 -9.31 -10.85
CA ASP A 305 -3.35 -9.95 -9.51
C ASP A 305 -4.62 -10.77 -9.25
N GLU A 306 -5.76 -10.37 -9.82
CA GLU A 306 -7.04 -11.06 -9.61
C GLU A 306 -7.12 -12.43 -10.30
N VAL A 307 -6.33 -12.64 -11.36
CA VAL A 307 -6.26 -13.88 -12.14
C VAL A 307 -4.90 -14.55 -12.05
N ASP A 308 -3.91 -13.87 -11.48
CA ASP A 308 -2.55 -14.36 -11.28
C ASP A 308 -2.50 -15.44 -10.20
N ASN A 309 -1.87 -16.56 -10.50
CA ASN A 309 -1.66 -17.66 -9.56
C ASN A 309 -0.45 -17.43 -8.63
N CYS A 310 0.38 -16.40 -8.92
CA CYS A 310 1.49 -15.94 -8.09
C CYS A 310 1.58 -14.41 -8.02
N PRO A 311 0.61 -13.65 -7.49
CA PRO A 311 0.52 -12.18 -7.58
C PRO A 311 1.71 -11.38 -7.05
N ASP A 312 2.68 -12.02 -6.43
CA ASP A 312 3.89 -11.42 -5.86
C ASP A 312 5.18 -11.90 -6.56
N VAL A 313 5.07 -12.77 -7.58
CA VAL A 313 6.22 -13.48 -8.15
C VAL A 313 6.07 -13.56 -9.65
N PHE A 314 6.91 -12.81 -10.36
CA PHE A 314 6.95 -12.78 -11.82
C PHE A 314 6.92 -14.19 -12.43
N ASN A 315 5.79 -14.59 -13.03
CA ASN A 315 5.57 -15.88 -13.67
C ASN A 315 4.55 -15.76 -14.82
N PRO A 316 4.90 -15.08 -15.90
CA PRO A 316 3.99 -14.81 -17.03
C PRO A 316 3.46 -16.07 -17.72
N ASP A 317 4.07 -17.21 -17.47
CA ASP A 317 3.60 -18.52 -17.98
C ASP A 317 2.48 -19.14 -17.13
N GLN A 318 2.23 -18.61 -15.93
CA GLN A 318 1.18 -19.05 -15.00
C GLN A 318 1.17 -20.55 -14.73
N LEU A 319 2.36 -21.19 -14.76
CA LEU A 319 2.50 -22.62 -14.57
C LEU A 319 2.04 -23.05 -13.17
N ASP A 320 1.16 -24.05 -13.11
CA ASP A 320 0.58 -24.66 -11.90
C ASP A 320 0.48 -26.16 -12.15
N SER A 321 1.55 -26.88 -11.79
CA SER A 321 1.74 -28.29 -12.17
C SER A 321 0.80 -29.25 -11.45
N ASP A 322 0.32 -28.91 -10.26
CA ASP A 322 -0.59 -29.74 -9.46
C ASP A 322 -2.05 -29.24 -9.46
N ALA A 323 -2.33 -28.14 -10.19
CA ALA A 323 -3.65 -27.53 -10.34
C ALA A 323 -4.30 -27.10 -9.01
N ASN A 324 -3.49 -26.69 -8.02
CA ASN A 324 -3.98 -26.22 -6.73
C ASN A 324 -4.32 -24.72 -6.72
N ARG A 325 -4.12 -24.00 -7.84
CA ARG A 325 -4.30 -22.55 -8.06
C ARG A 325 -3.22 -21.69 -7.40
N ILE A 326 -2.11 -22.26 -7.04
CA ILE A 326 -0.89 -21.57 -6.65
C ILE A 326 0.14 -21.92 -7.72
N GLY A 327 0.73 -20.92 -8.36
CA GLY A 327 1.71 -21.17 -9.41
C GLY A 327 3.00 -21.79 -8.87
N ASP A 328 3.62 -22.65 -9.63
CA ASP A 328 4.88 -23.33 -9.30
C ASP A 328 5.98 -22.34 -8.88
N ALA A 329 5.97 -21.16 -9.45
CA ALA A 329 6.94 -20.10 -9.15
C ALA A 329 6.88 -19.60 -7.70
N CYS A 330 5.72 -19.63 -7.06
CA CYS A 330 5.51 -19.18 -5.70
C CYS A 330 5.23 -20.31 -4.69
N GLU A 331 5.05 -21.52 -5.14
CA GLU A 331 4.72 -22.69 -4.31
C GLU A 331 5.92 -23.17 -3.46
N SER A 332 7.13 -23.03 -3.96
CA SER A 332 8.38 -23.54 -3.36
C SER A 332 8.92 -22.74 -2.17
N VAL A 333 8.14 -21.82 -1.60
CA VAL A 333 8.62 -21.05 -0.45
C VAL A 333 8.40 -21.84 0.83
N VAL A 334 9.43 -22.58 1.21
CA VAL A 334 9.53 -23.27 2.51
C VAL A 334 9.05 -22.32 3.62
N SER A 335 8.07 -22.79 4.39
CA SER A 335 7.56 -22.10 5.57
C SER A 335 8.74 -21.62 6.44
N PRO A 336 8.87 -20.33 6.77
CA PRO A 336 9.98 -19.86 7.56
C PRO A 336 10.03 -20.58 8.89
N SER A 337 11.21 -21.07 9.27
CA SER A 337 11.49 -21.58 10.61
C SER A 337 11.05 -20.55 11.67
N PRO A 338 10.55 -20.96 12.83
CA PRO A 338 10.03 -20.02 13.82
C PRO A 338 11.04 -18.92 14.10
N GLU A 339 10.53 -17.68 14.01
CA GLU A 339 11.26 -16.44 14.25
C GLU A 339 11.95 -16.51 15.63
N PRO A 340 13.25 -16.19 15.75
CA PRO A 340 13.88 -16.12 17.05
C PRO A 340 13.16 -15.09 17.92
N THR A 341 12.82 -15.46 19.14
CA THR A 341 12.15 -14.60 20.11
C THR A 341 12.95 -13.29 20.24
N PRO A 342 12.35 -12.11 19.95
CA PRO A 342 13.08 -10.86 20.07
C PRO A 342 13.52 -10.66 21.52
N THR A 343 14.82 -10.51 21.72
CA THR A 343 15.36 -10.03 22.99
C THR A 343 14.87 -8.59 23.17
N PRO A 344 14.22 -8.23 24.28
CA PRO A 344 13.84 -6.85 24.52
C PRO A 344 15.11 -6.01 24.53
N THR A 345 15.21 -5.11 23.58
CA THR A 345 16.28 -4.10 23.55
C THR A 345 15.87 -2.99 24.50
N PRO A 346 16.73 -2.59 25.43
CA PRO A 346 16.45 -1.56 26.43
C PRO A 346 16.19 -0.19 25.83
#